data_04ce7583154e2f9d46066dd2cc9db48e
#
_entry.id   04ce7583154e2f9d46066dd2cc9db48e
#
_cell.length_a   1.000
_cell.length_b   1.000
_cell.length_c   1.000
_cell.angle_alpha   90.00
_cell.angle_beta   90.00
_cell.angle_gamma   90.00
#
_symmetry.space_group_name_H-M   'P 1'
#
loop_
_entity.id
_entity.type
_entity.pdbx_description
1 polymer ?
#
loop_
_entity_poly.entity_id
_entity_poly.type
_entity_poly.pdbx_seq_one_letter_code
_entity_poly.pdbx_strand_id
1 'polypeptide(L)'
;MREVHGYPARVRQFFIVLLPILVTQISLMAPGFFNTIMAGHISKEDLAGIAVGASIFFPVFGAFMGLVSGLTPVIAQHYGARRMREIRSVVQQSFYWATLLAVLLLVVGVLTVPMLVRALALEPVVEHITMEYLSYIALGLIPVAPAIVLRNFIDAHGRTRLTMYITMTTIPINIVLNYIFMYGACGVPSLGGPGAGLGAALSYCVFLVLNSIVVLRMKQFARYHVFARLPKPIPREWWALLAICVPIGLTVFCEQSIFGAVGLLMAAYGTTVLAAHQAAMNFTTIVYMMPLSVSMAITILVGYEVGAGRENGARAYIRLSRVLTLLFVGVIALLLAVMRDSVAALYTTNPEVRELLRVFLLYALAMQFSDCVNAPLQGALRGYKDVTVTFWLAVLSFWGIGLPSGYVLAGWTELGPYGYWAGLIGGIIVGAILLMLRLHVIENRMRRSKRTSTW
;
A
#
# COMPACT_ATOMS: atom_id res chain seq x y z
N MET A 1 -12.63 13.38 13.71
CA MET A 1 -13.32 14.14 12.64
C MET A 1 -14.48 14.90 13.26
N ARG A 2 -14.88 16.01 12.67
CA ARG A 2 -16.05 16.80 13.09
C ARG A 2 -16.98 16.92 11.89
N GLU A 3 -18.26 17.14 12.15
CA GLU A 3 -19.18 17.55 11.10
C GLU A 3 -18.76 18.90 10.54
N VAL A 4 -18.69 19.00 9.22
CA VAL A 4 -18.17 20.17 8.55
C VAL A 4 -19.18 20.62 7.51
N HIS A 5 -19.63 21.87 7.65
CA HIS A 5 -20.54 22.52 6.72
C HIS A 5 -19.77 23.46 5.79
N GLY A 6 -20.11 23.42 4.50
CA GLY A 6 -19.49 24.26 3.48
C GLY A 6 -18.29 23.63 2.79
N TYR A 7 -18.05 24.06 1.55
CA TYR A 7 -17.00 23.55 0.70
C TYR A 7 -15.59 23.84 1.24
N PRO A 8 -15.24 25.07 1.69
CA PRO A 8 -13.90 25.38 2.17
C PRO A 8 -13.48 24.55 3.40
N ALA A 9 -14.44 24.32 4.30
CA ALA A 9 -14.16 23.55 5.50
C ALA A 9 -13.95 22.06 5.20
N ARG A 10 -14.64 21.50 4.18
CA ARG A 10 -14.39 20.13 3.68
C ARG A 10 -13.03 20.01 3.01
N VAL A 11 -12.64 20.98 2.20
CA VAL A 11 -11.31 21.04 1.60
C VAL A 11 -10.24 21.02 2.69
N ARG A 12 -10.37 21.87 3.70
CA ARG A 12 -9.45 21.91 4.84
C ARG A 12 -9.36 20.56 5.56
N GLN A 13 -10.50 19.93 5.85
CA GLN A 13 -10.52 18.63 6.52
C GLN A 13 -9.90 17.54 5.66
N PHE A 14 -10.14 17.57 4.35
CA PHE A 14 -9.53 16.63 3.41
C PHE A 14 -7.99 16.72 3.44
N PHE A 15 -7.43 17.93 3.36
CA PHE A 15 -5.98 18.12 3.42
C PHE A 15 -5.39 17.79 4.79
N ILE A 16 -6.11 18.02 5.89
CA ILE A 16 -5.68 17.61 7.23
C ILE A 16 -5.50 16.09 7.34
N VAL A 17 -6.31 15.31 6.63
CA VAL A 17 -6.19 13.84 6.58
C VAL A 17 -5.17 13.41 5.53
N LEU A 18 -5.20 14.00 4.34
CA LEU A 18 -4.40 13.60 3.19
C LEU A 18 -2.89 13.86 3.37
N LEU A 19 -2.52 15.10 3.75
CA LEU A 19 -1.10 15.49 3.78
C LEU A 19 -0.25 14.61 4.71
N PRO A 20 -0.71 14.29 5.94
CA PRO A 20 0.05 13.37 6.78
C PRO A 20 0.17 11.95 6.18
N ILE A 21 -0.86 11.46 5.50
CA ILE A 21 -0.80 10.16 4.82
C ILE A 21 0.25 10.22 3.71
N LEU A 22 0.25 11.27 2.89
CA LEU A 22 1.21 11.43 1.80
C LEU A 22 2.65 11.48 2.32
N VAL A 23 2.90 12.25 3.38
CA VAL A 23 4.22 12.31 4.03
C VAL A 23 4.61 10.93 4.57
N THR A 24 3.69 10.21 5.18
CA THR A 24 3.94 8.84 5.67
C THR A 24 4.32 7.90 4.51
N GLN A 25 3.58 7.91 3.41
CA GLN A 25 3.82 7.04 2.25
C GLN A 25 5.18 7.31 1.59
N ILE A 26 5.53 8.57 1.42
CA ILE A 26 6.86 8.95 0.90
C ILE A 26 7.96 8.53 1.88
N SER A 27 7.77 8.77 3.17
CA SER A 27 8.75 8.42 4.21
C SER A 27 9.01 6.90 4.29
N LEU A 28 8.02 6.07 4.02
CA LEU A 28 8.16 4.61 4.02
C LEU A 28 9.09 4.09 2.90
N MET A 29 9.47 4.91 1.94
CA MET A 29 10.48 4.53 0.93
C MET A 29 11.92 4.67 1.48
N ALA A 30 12.15 5.47 2.49
CA ALA A 30 13.48 5.76 3.02
C ALA A 30 14.24 4.53 3.56
N PRO A 31 13.65 3.60 4.34
CA PRO A 31 14.36 2.41 4.82
C PRO A 31 14.96 1.58 3.70
N GLY A 32 14.22 1.36 2.61
CA GLY A 32 14.72 0.61 1.44
C GLY A 32 15.94 1.27 0.79
N PHE A 33 15.91 2.59 0.65
CA PHE A 33 17.02 3.35 0.11
C PHE A 33 18.27 3.24 1.00
N PHE A 34 18.15 3.46 2.31
CA PHE A 34 19.27 3.36 3.22
C PHE A 34 19.82 1.93 3.34
N ASN A 35 18.96 0.91 3.35
CA ASN A 35 19.37 -0.49 3.38
C ASN A 35 20.21 -0.86 2.14
N THR A 36 19.80 -0.39 0.98
CA THR A 36 20.54 -0.61 -0.28
C THR A 36 21.93 0.03 -0.22
N ILE A 37 22.03 1.27 0.24
CA ILE A 37 23.32 1.95 0.39
C ILE A 37 24.20 1.23 1.41
N MET A 38 23.70 0.92 2.59
CA MET A 38 24.46 0.26 3.64
C MET A 38 24.94 -1.13 3.21
N ALA A 39 24.08 -1.92 2.58
CA ALA A 39 24.46 -3.24 2.08
C ALA A 39 25.52 -3.17 0.99
N GLY A 40 25.39 -2.22 0.06
CA GLY A 40 26.36 -2.01 -1.01
C GLY A 40 27.74 -1.60 -0.52
N HIS A 41 27.84 -0.98 0.66
CA HIS A 41 29.12 -0.65 1.31
C HIS A 41 29.75 -1.83 2.07
N ILE A 42 28.99 -2.88 2.35
CA ILE A 42 29.51 -4.09 3.00
C ILE A 42 30.08 -5.03 1.92
N SER A 43 29.23 -5.53 1.02
CA SER A 43 29.62 -6.39 -0.10
C SER A 43 28.53 -6.42 -1.17
N LYS A 44 28.90 -6.86 -2.38
CA LYS A 44 27.97 -7.10 -3.48
C LYS A 44 27.04 -8.30 -3.18
N GLU A 45 27.54 -9.28 -2.46
CA GLU A 45 26.80 -10.46 -2.02
C GLU A 45 25.71 -10.10 -1.00
N ASP A 46 26.02 -9.23 -0.03
CA ASP A 46 25.04 -8.71 0.93
C ASP A 46 23.94 -7.90 0.23
N LEU A 47 24.32 -7.02 -0.71
CA LEU A 47 23.38 -6.27 -1.51
C LEU A 47 22.45 -7.19 -2.31
N ALA A 48 23.01 -8.20 -2.98
CA ALA A 48 22.23 -9.17 -3.75
C ALA A 48 21.29 -9.99 -2.85
N GLY A 49 21.78 -10.47 -1.72
CA GLY A 49 21.00 -11.27 -0.76
C GLY A 49 19.81 -10.50 -0.18
N ILE A 50 20.02 -9.24 0.22
CA ILE A 50 18.92 -8.37 0.68
C ILE A 50 17.93 -8.11 -0.45
N ALA A 51 18.39 -7.82 -1.66
CA ALA A 51 17.50 -7.52 -2.80
C ALA A 51 16.58 -8.71 -3.13
N VAL A 52 17.13 -9.93 -3.16
CA VAL A 52 16.34 -11.16 -3.37
C VAL A 52 15.38 -11.38 -2.21
N GLY A 53 15.84 -11.27 -0.97
CA GLY A 53 14.99 -11.43 0.22
C GLY A 53 13.85 -10.42 0.26
N ALA A 54 14.11 -9.15 -0.03
CA ALA A 54 13.12 -8.10 -0.12
C ALA A 54 12.07 -8.39 -1.21
N SER A 55 12.50 -8.89 -2.36
CA SER A 55 11.59 -9.25 -3.48
C SER A 55 10.64 -10.40 -3.12
N ILE A 56 11.03 -11.28 -2.20
CA ILE A 56 10.17 -12.35 -1.68
C ILE A 56 9.25 -11.83 -0.57
N PHE A 57 9.78 -11.04 0.36
CA PHE A 57 9.07 -10.60 1.56
C PHE A 57 8.01 -9.51 1.28
N PHE A 58 8.36 -8.45 0.54
CA PHE A 58 7.49 -7.29 0.40
C PHE A 58 6.17 -7.53 -0.31
N PRO A 59 6.02 -8.39 -1.33
CA PRO A 59 4.72 -8.70 -1.90
C PRO A 59 3.75 -9.34 -0.89
N VAL A 60 4.26 -10.28 -0.09
CA VAL A 60 3.47 -10.95 0.96
C VAL A 60 3.11 -9.98 2.08
N PHE A 61 4.09 -9.18 2.49
CA PHE A 61 3.90 -8.14 3.51
C PHE A 61 2.91 -7.07 3.04
N GLY A 62 2.99 -6.63 1.78
CA GLY A 62 2.04 -5.70 1.18
C GLY A 62 0.61 -6.23 1.13
N ALA A 63 0.43 -7.51 0.78
CA ALA A 63 -0.87 -8.17 0.83
C ALA A 63 -1.43 -8.25 2.25
N PHE A 64 -0.59 -8.58 3.23
CA PHE A 64 -0.94 -8.58 4.66
C PHE A 64 -1.35 -7.19 5.15
N MET A 65 -0.56 -6.16 4.83
CA MET A 65 -0.88 -4.76 5.13
C MET A 65 -2.22 -4.33 4.50
N GLY A 66 -2.42 -4.66 3.23
CA GLY A 66 -3.65 -4.40 2.50
C GLY A 66 -4.87 -5.07 3.15
N LEU A 67 -4.73 -6.31 3.57
CA LEU A 67 -5.78 -7.06 4.26
C LEU A 67 -6.16 -6.38 5.59
N VAL A 68 -5.20 -6.06 6.44
CA VAL A 68 -5.47 -5.40 7.73
C VAL A 68 -6.01 -3.98 7.53
N SER A 69 -5.66 -3.29 6.44
CA SER A 69 -6.19 -1.95 6.12
C SER A 69 -7.71 -1.94 5.91
N GLY A 70 -8.33 -3.09 5.66
CA GLY A 70 -9.79 -3.25 5.62
C GLY A 70 -10.50 -2.89 6.93
N LEU A 71 -9.78 -2.80 8.03
CA LEU A 71 -10.32 -2.28 9.30
C LEU A 71 -10.64 -0.79 9.23
N THR A 72 -9.92 -0.03 8.44
CA THR A 72 -10.11 1.43 8.33
C THR A 72 -11.53 1.82 7.96
N PRO A 73 -12.15 1.33 6.88
CA PRO A 73 -13.52 1.68 6.53
C PRO A 73 -14.54 1.16 7.56
N VAL A 74 -14.28 0.01 8.17
CA VAL A 74 -15.16 -0.54 9.22
C VAL A 74 -15.20 0.37 10.44
N ILE A 75 -14.03 0.72 10.96
CA ILE A 75 -13.90 1.60 12.13
C ILE A 75 -14.40 3.01 11.81
N ALA A 76 -14.09 3.55 10.62
CA ALA A 76 -14.54 4.88 10.21
C ALA A 76 -16.08 4.97 10.16
N GLN A 77 -16.77 3.95 9.64
CA GLN A 77 -18.24 3.90 9.64
C GLN A 77 -18.81 3.82 11.06
N HIS A 78 -18.26 2.95 11.93
CA HIS A 78 -18.70 2.89 13.33
C HIS A 78 -18.42 4.20 14.06
N TYR A 79 -17.32 4.88 13.76
CA TYR A 79 -16.99 6.18 14.32
C TYR A 79 -17.99 7.25 13.87
N GLY A 80 -18.35 7.28 12.59
CA GLY A 80 -19.41 8.16 12.06
C GLY A 80 -20.78 7.91 12.71
N ALA A 81 -21.11 6.64 12.92
CA ALA A 81 -22.35 6.21 13.59
C ALA A 81 -22.31 6.36 15.13
N ARG A 82 -21.21 6.84 15.71
CA ARG A 82 -20.98 6.97 17.17
C ARG A 82 -21.09 5.66 17.96
N ARG A 83 -20.81 4.53 17.33
CA ARG A 83 -20.90 3.19 17.92
C ARG A 83 -19.58 2.78 18.56
N MET A 84 -19.31 3.30 19.75
CA MET A 84 -18.04 3.12 20.48
C MET A 84 -17.76 1.67 20.86
N ARG A 85 -18.81 0.92 21.25
CA ARG A 85 -18.68 -0.48 21.69
C ARG A 85 -18.26 -1.37 20.53
N GLU A 86 -18.83 -1.16 19.35
CA GLU A 86 -18.49 -1.89 18.13
C GLU A 86 -17.05 -1.61 17.69
N ILE A 87 -16.59 -0.37 17.80
CA ILE A 87 -15.18 -0.03 17.52
C ILE A 87 -14.25 -0.81 18.43
N ARG A 88 -14.54 -0.83 19.73
CA ARG A 88 -13.74 -1.60 20.70
C ARG A 88 -13.71 -3.07 20.34
N SER A 89 -14.86 -3.69 20.05
CA SER A 89 -14.95 -5.10 19.67
C SER A 89 -14.14 -5.38 18.40
N VAL A 90 -14.32 -4.58 17.35
CA VAL A 90 -13.58 -4.72 16.10
C VAL A 90 -12.07 -4.71 16.33
N VAL A 91 -11.54 -3.74 17.09
CA VAL A 91 -10.11 -3.62 17.34
C VAL A 91 -9.60 -4.82 18.17
N GLN A 92 -10.31 -5.19 19.26
CA GLN A 92 -9.92 -6.30 20.13
C GLN A 92 -9.95 -7.65 19.40
N GLN A 93 -10.99 -7.92 18.60
CA GLN A 93 -11.06 -9.13 17.79
C GLN A 93 -10.00 -9.14 16.69
N SER A 94 -9.65 -7.98 16.16
CA SER A 94 -8.63 -7.86 15.13
C SER A 94 -7.22 -8.16 15.65
N PHE A 95 -6.91 -7.92 16.91
CA PHE A 95 -5.64 -8.36 17.48
C PHE A 95 -5.48 -9.88 17.37
N TYR A 96 -6.53 -10.65 17.59
CA TYR A 96 -6.47 -12.10 17.48
C TYR A 96 -6.27 -12.58 16.05
N TRP A 97 -7.17 -12.23 15.13
CA TRP A 97 -7.10 -12.77 13.79
C TRP A 97 -5.88 -12.22 13.01
N ALA A 98 -5.49 -10.96 13.21
CA ALA A 98 -4.31 -10.40 12.52
C ALA A 98 -3.00 -11.04 13.03
N THR A 99 -2.88 -11.26 14.34
CA THR A 99 -1.73 -11.96 14.92
C THR A 99 -1.71 -13.44 14.51
N LEU A 100 -2.87 -14.10 14.50
CA LEU A 100 -2.98 -15.49 14.03
C LEU A 100 -2.55 -15.60 12.55
N LEU A 101 -2.98 -14.67 11.70
CA LEU A 101 -2.57 -14.62 10.31
C LEU A 101 -1.07 -14.37 10.17
N ALA A 102 -0.49 -13.49 10.98
CA ALA A 102 0.96 -13.26 10.98
C ALA A 102 1.74 -14.52 11.37
N VAL A 103 1.28 -15.25 12.40
CA VAL A 103 1.85 -16.54 12.79
C VAL A 103 1.70 -17.58 11.69
N LEU A 104 0.54 -17.64 11.04
CA LEU A 104 0.32 -18.54 9.91
C LEU A 104 1.26 -18.22 8.74
N LEU A 105 1.44 -16.95 8.38
CA LEU A 105 2.37 -16.52 7.36
C LEU A 105 3.82 -16.87 7.74
N LEU A 106 4.18 -16.74 9.01
CA LEU A 106 5.50 -17.14 9.51
C LEU A 106 5.72 -18.66 9.34
N VAL A 107 4.75 -19.49 9.75
CA VAL A 107 4.81 -20.94 9.62
C VAL A 107 4.89 -21.37 8.14
N VAL A 108 4.02 -20.81 7.30
CA VAL A 108 4.07 -21.08 5.85
C VAL A 108 5.40 -20.64 5.26
N GLY A 109 5.91 -19.48 5.68
CA GLY A 109 7.22 -18.97 5.23
C GLY A 109 8.37 -19.91 5.59
N VAL A 110 8.40 -20.42 6.83
CA VAL A 110 9.42 -21.40 7.26
C VAL A 110 9.41 -22.67 6.42
N LEU A 111 8.24 -23.10 5.95
CA LEU A 111 8.10 -24.30 5.13
C LEU A 111 8.39 -24.05 3.64
N THR A 112 7.99 -22.91 3.10
CA THR A 112 8.01 -22.65 1.65
C THR A 112 9.22 -21.85 1.18
N VAL A 113 9.71 -20.90 1.97
CA VAL A 113 10.83 -20.02 1.60
C VAL A 113 12.12 -20.79 1.31
N PRO A 114 12.54 -21.80 2.12
CA PRO A 114 13.74 -22.58 1.81
C PRO A 114 13.64 -23.29 0.45
N MET A 115 12.46 -23.81 0.10
CA MET A 115 12.23 -24.46 -1.19
C MET A 115 12.33 -23.45 -2.34
N LEU A 116 11.73 -22.28 -2.17
CA LEU A 116 11.75 -21.21 -3.16
C LEU A 116 13.17 -20.68 -3.40
N VAL A 117 13.91 -20.38 -2.32
CA VAL A 117 15.27 -19.83 -2.42
C VAL A 117 16.23 -20.82 -3.07
N ARG A 118 16.12 -22.12 -2.74
CA ARG A 118 16.91 -23.17 -3.41
C ARG A 118 16.57 -23.32 -4.90
N ALA A 119 15.29 -23.16 -5.26
CA ALA A 119 14.85 -23.21 -6.66
C ALA A 119 15.40 -22.06 -7.51
N LEU A 120 15.79 -20.93 -6.89
CA LEU A 120 16.44 -19.81 -7.57
C LEU A 120 17.91 -20.09 -7.96
N ALA A 121 18.51 -21.18 -7.49
CA ALA A 121 19.89 -21.58 -7.79
C ALA A 121 20.91 -20.44 -7.61
N LEU A 122 20.83 -19.72 -6.50
CA LEU A 122 21.71 -18.61 -6.15
C LEU A 122 23.10 -19.09 -5.79
N GLU A 123 24.07 -18.19 -5.84
CA GLU A 123 25.40 -18.49 -5.26
C GLU A 123 25.26 -18.85 -3.77
N PRO A 124 26.01 -19.81 -3.23
CA PRO A 124 25.84 -20.30 -1.85
C PRO A 124 25.90 -19.19 -0.79
N VAL A 125 26.75 -18.18 -0.98
CA VAL A 125 26.86 -17.03 -0.07
C VAL A 125 25.62 -16.18 -0.11
N VAL A 126 25.10 -15.89 -1.31
CA VAL A 126 23.87 -15.08 -1.51
C VAL A 126 22.66 -15.84 -0.98
N GLU A 127 22.59 -17.16 -1.21
CA GLU A 127 21.53 -18.01 -0.66
C GLU A 127 21.48 -17.92 0.88
N HIS A 128 22.63 -18.05 1.52
CA HIS A 128 22.75 -17.98 2.99
C HIS A 128 22.31 -16.62 3.52
N ILE A 129 22.79 -15.51 2.93
CA ILE A 129 22.41 -14.15 3.30
C ILE A 129 20.90 -13.93 3.14
N THR A 130 20.33 -14.38 2.02
CA THR A 130 18.89 -14.28 1.74
C THR A 130 18.07 -15.00 2.79
N MET A 131 18.46 -16.23 3.14
CA MET A 131 17.77 -17.05 4.15
C MET A 131 17.82 -16.43 5.54
N GLU A 132 18.98 -15.95 5.96
CA GLU A 132 19.12 -15.27 7.25
C GLU A 132 18.33 -13.96 7.31
N TYR A 133 18.41 -13.14 6.26
CA TYR A 133 17.65 -11.90 6.16
C TYR A 133 16.13 -12.16 6.29
N LEU A 134 15.62 -13.14 5.53
CA LEU A 134 14.21 -13.51 5.58
C LEU A 134 13.79 -14.07 6.94
N SER A 135 14.65 -14.86 7.58
CA SER A 135 14.41 -15.41 8.91
C SER A 135 14.27 -14.30 9.96
N TYR A 136 15.15 -13.30 9.92
CA TYR A 136 15.11 -12.19 10.87
C TYR A 136 13.91 -11.26 10.63
N ILE A 137 13.66 -10.85 9.38
CA ILE A 137 12.56 -9.92 9.10
C ILE A 137 11.18 -10.57 9.34
N ALA A 138 11.07 -11.88 9.10
CA ALA A 138 9.84 -12.62 9.33
C ALA A 138 9.40 -12.63 10.80
N LEU A 139 10.33 -12.61 11.75
CA LEU A 139 10.02 -12.47 13.17
C LEU A 139 9.28 -11.16 13.47
N GLY A 140 9.53 -10.13 12.69
CA GLY A 140 8.84 -8.85 12.79
C GLY A 140 7.36 -8.89 12.43
N LEU A 141 6.87 -9.94 11.76
CA LEU A 141 5.45 -10.10 11.45
C LEU A 141 4.57 -10.19 12.70
N ILE A 142 5.09 -10.76 13.78
CA ILE A 142 4.35 -10.91 15.04
C ILE A 142 4.04 -9.55 15.67
N PRO A 143 5.01 -8.68 15.96
CA PRO A 143 4.74 -7.37 16.56
C PRO A 143 4.09 -6.39 15.59
N VAL A 144 4.33 -6.50 14.28
CA VAL A 144 3.74 -5.57 13.31
C VAL A 144 2.23 -5.78 13.15
N ALA A 145 1.72 -7.00 13.31
CA ALA A 145 0.30 -7.30 13.17
C ALA A 145 -0.60 -6.45 14.10
N PRO A 146 -0.43 -6.49 15.43
CA PRO A 146 -1.19 -5.62 16.32
C PRO A 146 -0.84 -4.13 16.13
N ALA A 147 0.38 -3.80 15.73
CA ALA A 147 0.77 -2.41 15.46
C ALA A 147 -0.03 -1.81 14.30
N ILE A 148 -0.25 -2.56 13.22
CA ILE A 148 -1.05 -2.13 12.06
C ILE A 148 -2.53 -2.00 12.45
N VAL A 149 -3.06 -2.89 13.26
CA VAL A 149 -4.43 -2.77 13.80
C VAL A 149 -4.59 -1.44 14.53
N LEU A 150 -3.66 -1.09 15.43
CA LEU A 150 -3.66 0.18 16.15
C LEU A 150 -3.50 1.38 15.22
N ARG A 151 -2.62 1.30 14.23
CA ARG A 151 -2.46 2.34 13.22
C ARG A 151 -3.77 2.61 12.47
N ASN A 152 -4.42 1.56 11.97
CA ASN A 152 -5.68 1.70 11.26
C ASN A 152 -6.80 2.24 12.18
N PHE A 153 -6.78 1.89 13.47
CA PHE A 153 -7.67 2.46 14.46
C PHE A 153 -7.48 3.97 14.64
N ILE A 154 -6.23 4.44 14.71
CA ILE A 154 -5.90 5.87 14.83
C ILE A 154 -6.28 6.61 13.53
N ASP A 155 -5.92 6.06 12.37
CA ASP A 155 -6.18 6.65 11.05
C ASP A 155 -7.68 6.77 10.76
N ALA A 156 -8.48 5.77 11.11
CA ALA A 156 -9.92 5.76 10.93
C ALA A 156 -10.64 6.87 11.73
N HIS A 157 -10.01 7.41 12.79
CA HIS A 157 -10.49 8.57 13.51
C HIS A 157 -10.09 9.91 12.84
N GLY A 158 -9.41 9.87 11.69
CA GLY A 158 -8.90 11.04 10.98
C GLY A 158 -7.70 11.71 11.68
N ARG A 159 -7.01 10.99 12.56
CA ARG A 159 -5.83 11.47 13.28
C ARG A 159 -4.52 11.03 12.62
N THR A 160 -4.47 11.10 11.30
CA THR A 160 -3.35 10.67 10.47
C THR A 160 -2.02 11.39 10.76
N ARG A 161 -2.07 12.58 11.39
CA ARG A 161 -0.85 13.26 11.88
C ARG A 161 -0.12 12.46 12.96
N LEU A 162 -0.85 11.74 13.80
CA LEU A 162 -0.24 10.94 14.86
C LEU A 162 0.52 9.76 14.27
N THR A 163 -0.09 9.05 13.33
CA THR A 163 0.54 7.93 12.63
C THR A 163 1.72 8.39 11.77
N MET A 164 1.64 9.59 11.18
CA MET A 164 2.77 10.23 10.52
C MET A 164 3.95 10.44 11.49
N TYR A 165 3.72 11.04 12.66
CA TYR A 165 4.79 11.26 13.65
C TYR A 165 5.38 9.93 14.16
N ILE A 166 4.55 8.92 14.40
CA ILE A 166 5.01 7.59 14.80
C ILE A 166 5.92 7.01 13.71
N THR A 167 5.49 7.05 12.44
CA THR A 167 6.28 6.54 11.32
C THR A 167 7.58 7.32 11.15
N MET A 168 7.54 8.66 11.19
CA MET A 168 8.74 9.51 11.08
C MET A 168 9.73 9.30 12.23
N THR A 169 9.26 8.87 13.40
CA THR A 169 10.12 8.49 14.52
C THR A 169 10.69 7.10 14.34
N THR A 170 9.90 6.17 13.82
CA THR A 170 10.32 4.78 13.63
C THR A 170 11.39 4.63 12.54
N ILE A 171 11.33 5.44 11.48
CA ILE A 171 12.29 5.36 10.36
C ILE A 171 13.73 5.62 10.77
N PRO A 172 14.08 6.72 11.45
CA PRO A 172 15.44 6.92 11.94
C PRO A 172 15.91 5.81 12.89
N ILE A 173 15.03 5.33 13.75
CA ILE A 173 15.33 4.20 14.64
C ILE A 173 15.64 2.94 13.83
N ASN A 174 14.88 2.67 12.77
CA ASN A 174 15.15 1.56 11.87
C ASN A 174 16.54 1.69 11.22
N ILE A 175 16.89 2.88 10.72
CA ILE A 175 18.18 3.13 10.08
C ILE A 175 19.32 2.91 11.08
N VAL A 176 19.17 3.41 12.30
CA VAL A 176 20.19 3.24 13.37
C VAL A 176 20.33 1.77 13.77
N LEU A 177 19.22 1.05 13.95
CA LEU A 177 19.24 -0.38 14.26
C LEU A 177 19.87 -1.19 13.13
N ASN A 178 19.55 -0.89 11.89
CA ASN A 178 20.16 -1.55 10.73
C ASN A 178 21.66 -1.30 10.70
N TYR A 179 22.11 -0.06 10.96
CA TYR A 179 23.54 0.26 11.07
C TYR A 179 24.23 -0.55 12.18
N ILE A 180 23.64 -0.62 13.35
CA ILE A 180 24.18 -1.35 14.51
C ILE A 180 24.35 -2.84 14.17
N PHE A 181 23.33 -3.49 13.60
CA PHE A 181 23.37 -4.92 13.32
C PHE A 181 24.14 -5.27 12.07
N MET A 182 24.14 -4.43 11.05
CA MET A 182 24.89 -4.67 9.82
C MET A 182 26.40 -4.51 10.03
N TYR A 183 26.81 -3.45 10.74
CA TYR A 183 28.24 -3.11 10.91
C TYR A 183 28.83 -3.59 12.23
N GLY A 184 28.03 -4.03 13.18
CA GLY A 184 28.53 -4.51 14.47
C GLY A 184 28.91 -3.39 15.44
N ALA A 185 28.11 -2.31 15.47
CA ALA A 185 28.32 -1.22 16.43
C ALA A 185 27.81 -1.56 17.84
N CYS A 186 28.22 -0.78 18.85
CA CYS A 186 27.77 -0.91 20.24
C CYS A 186 28.03 -2.28 20.90
N GLY A 187 29.07 -3.01 20.48
CA GLY A 187 29.44 -4.31 21.05
C GLY A 187 28.63 -5.50 20.52
N VAL A 188 27.79 -5.28 19.52
CA VAL A 188 27.06 -6.34 18.84
C VAL A 188 27.93 -6.88 17.68
N PRO A 189 27.98 -8.21 17.46
CA PRO A 189 28.70 -8.76 16.31
C PRO A 189 28.07 -8.29 15.00
N SER A 190 28.88 -8.01 13.99
CA SER A 190 28.43 -7.66 12.66
C SER A 190 27.71 -8.86 12.01
N LEU A 191 26.48 -8.66 11.61
CA LEU A 191 25.67 -9.66 10.89
C LEU A 191 25.70 -9.47 9.36
N GLY A 192 26.31 -8.37 8.87
CA GLY A 192 26.28 -8.04 7.46
C GLY A 192 24.85 -7.70 6.98
N GLY A 193 24.54 -8.08 5.72
CA GLY A 193 23.22 -7.85 5.13
C GLY A 193 22.04 -8.34 5.95
N PRO A 194 22.07 -9.56 6.51
CA PRO A 194 21.00 -10.07 7.38
C PRO A 194 20.65 -9.16 8.55
N GLY A 195 21.60 -8.36 9.05
CA GLY A 195 21.38 -7.38 10.09
C GLY A 195 20.27 -6.36 9.79
N ALA A 196 20.04 -6.05 8.52
CA ALA A 196 18.91 -5.20 8.09
C ALA A 196 17.55 -5.85 8.39
N GLY A 197 17.45 -7.17 8.27
CA GLY A 197 16.23 -7.92 8.63
C GLY A 197 15.93 -7.84 10.13
N LEU A 198 16.95 -8.01 10.96
CA LEU A 198 16.82 -7.92 12.42
C LEU A 198 16.49 -6.49 12.87
N GLY A 199 17.13 -5.49 12.30
CA GLY A 199 16.83 -4.08 12.56
C GLY A 199 15.41 -3.71 12.18
N ALA A 200 14.90 -4.20 11.05
CA ALA A 200 13.51 -4.03 10.65
C ALA A 200 12.54 -4.69 11.64
N ALA A 201 12.80 -5.93 12.05
CA ALA A 201 11.97 -6.65 13.02
C ALA A 201 11.88 -5.90 14.37
N LEU A 202 12.99 -5.39 14.87
CA LEU A 202 13.01 -4.58 16.10
C LEU A 202 12.32 -3.23 15.92
N SER A 203 12.42 -2.63 14.73
CA SER A 203 11.68 -1.39 14.41
C SER A 203 10.17 -1.62 14.45
N TYR A 204 9.68 -2.78 14.04
CA TYR A 204 8.27 -3.13 14.18
C TYR A 204 7.83 -3.26 15.63
N CYS A 205 8.72 -3.73 16.53
CA CYS A 205 8.46 -3.69 17.98
C CYS A 205 8.33 -2.25 18.48
N VAL A 206 9.23 -1.36 18.06
CA VAL A 206 9.15 0.08 18.41
C VAL A 206 7.87 0.69 17.86
N PHE A 207 7.50 0.37 16.64
CA PHE A 207 6.27 0.83 16.01
C PHE A 207 5.03 0.38 16.80
N LEU A 208 5.00 -0.85 17.29
CA LEU A 208 3.94 -1.35 18.19
C LEU A 208 3.89 -0.56 19.50
N VAL A 209 5.03 -0.34 20.12
CA VAL A 209 5.12 0.39 21.40
C VAL A 209 4.63 1.83 21.24
N LEU A 210 5.07 2.53 20.20
CA LEU A 210 4.65 3.91 19.95
C LEU A 210 3.15 4.03 19.67
N ASN A 211 2.59 3.16 18.85
CA ASN A 211 1.14 3.11 18.62
C ASN A 211 0.37 2.82 19.91
N SER A 212 0.86 1.88 20.74
CA SER A 212 0.25 1.53 22.02
C SER A 212 0.28 2.70 23.00
N ILE A 213 1.39 3.43 23.10
CA ILE A 213 1.52 4.62 23.94
C ILE A 213 0.50 5.69 23.52
N VAL A 214 0.37 5.96 22.23
CA VAL A 214 -0.59 6.94 21.71
C VAL A 214 -2.02 6.55 22.08
N VAL A 215 -2.38 5.28 21.90
CA VAL A 215 -3.73 4.78 22.22
C VAL A 215 -4.01 4.82 23.74
N LEU A 216 -3.02 4.52 24.57
CA LEU A 216 -3.19 4.52 26.04
C LEU A 216 -3.21 5.94 26.65
N ARG A 217 -2.37 6.85 26.12
CA ARG A 217 -2.17 8.17 26.73
C ARG A 217 -3.14 9.24 26.23
N MET A 218 -3.58 9.15 24.99
CA MET A 218 -4.49 10.15 24.43
C MET A 218 -5.93 9.91 24.88
N LYS A 219 -6.53 10.84 25.59
CA LYS A 219 -7.90 10.77 26.13
C LYS A 219 -8.96 10.31 25.11
N GLN A 220 -8.82 10.74 23.85
CA GLN A 220 -9.77 10.39 22.80
C GLN A 220 -9.74 8.89 22.41
N PHE A 221 -8.61 8.19 22.61
CA PHE A 221 -8.46 6.75 22.34
C PHE A 221 -8.55 5.92 23.62
N ALA A 222 -8.00 6.42 24.71
CA ALA A 222 -8.04 5.74 26.04
C ALA A 222 -9.47 5.39 26.48
N ARG A 223 -10.46 6.22 26.11
CA ARG A 223 -11.89 5.97 26.42
C ARG A 223 -12.47 4.70 25.79
N TYR A 224 -11.83 4.14 24.77
CA TYR A 224 -12.26 2.87 24.19
C TYR A 224 -11.84 1.66 24.99
N HIS A 225 -10.87 1.82 25.91
CA HIS A 225 -10.34 0.74 26.75
C HIS A 225 -9.96 -0.51 25.95
N VAL A 226 -9.26 -0.30 24.81
CA VAL A 226 -8.93 -1.35 23.83
C VAL A 226 -8.09 -2.47 24.47
N PHE A 227 -7.18 -2.11 25.38
CA PHE A 227 -6.31 -3.06 26.06
C PHE A 227 -6.91 -3.63 27.37
N ALA A 228 -8.08 -3.14 27.81
CA ALA A 228 -8.72 -3.63 29.00
C ALA A 228 -9.51 -4.90 28.69
N ARG A 229 -9.25 -5.97 29.46
CA ARG A 229 -9.94 -7.27 29.39
C ARG A 229 -10.28 -7.67 27.94
N LEU A 230 -9.33 -8.28 27.27
CA LEU A 230 -9.55 -8.85 25.94
C LEU A 230 -10.68 -9.88 26.01
N PRO A 231 -11.76 -9.72 25.23
CA PRO A 231 -12.87 -10.67 25.23
C PRO A 231 -12.41 -11.99 24.61
N LYS A 232 -13.18 -13.06 24.83
CA LYS A 232 -12.93 -14.32 24.12
C LYS A 232 -13.03 -14.11 22.62
N PRO A 233 -12.23 -14.86 21.83
CA PRO A 233 -12.35 -14.85 20.37
C PRO A 233 -13.78 -15.18 19.92
N ILE A 234 -14.33 -14.38 19.02
CA ILE A 234 -15.68 -14.57 18.46
C ILE A 234 -15.55 -14.85 16.98
N PRO A 235 -15.53 -16.12 16.53
CA PRO A 235 -15.30 -16.47 15.12
C PRO A 235 -16.29 -15.82 14.15
N ARG A 236 -17.54 -15.60 14.58
CA ARG A 236 -18.55 -14.93 13.74
C ARG A 236 -18.17 -13.49 13.41
N GLU A 237 -17.61 -12.75 14.35
CA GLU A 237 -17.10 -11.39 14.12
C GLU A 237 -15.88 -11.42 13.19
N TRP A 238 -15.00 -12.42 13.33
CA TRP A 238 -13.85 -12.59 12.45
C TRP A 238 -14.28 -12.78 10.99
N TRP A 239 -15.25 -13.66 10.74
CA TRP A 239 -15.76 -13.86 9.38
C TRP A 239 -16.37 -12.61 8.78
N ALA A 240 -17.10 -11.82 9.55
CA ALA A 240 -17.66 -10.56 9.12
C ALA A 240 -16.57 -9.53 8.76
N LEU A 241 -15.48 -9.47 9.53
CA LEU A 241 -14.34 -8.59 9.27
C LEU A 241 -13.52 -9.09 8.07
N LEU A 242 -13.23 -10.38 8.02
CA LEU A 242 -12.45 -10.98 6.92
C LEU A 242 -13.18 -10.88 5.59
N ALA A 243 -14.51 -10.92 5.57
CA ALA A 243 -15.30 -10.69 4.35
C ALA A 243 -15.06 -9.31 3.73
N ILE A 244 -14.59 -8.33 4.51
CA ILE A 244 -14.20 -6.99 4.03
C ILE A 244 -12.70 -6.92 3.81
N CYS A 245 -11.91 -7.44 4.73
CA CYS A 245 -10.46 -7.33 4.73
C CYS A 245 -9.80 -8.18 3.62
N VAL A 246 -10.27 -9.41 3.40
CA VAL A 246 -9.69 -10.34 2.41
C VAL A 246 -9.81 -9.81 0.98
N PRO A 247 -10.97 -9.33 0.49
CA PRO A 247 -11.04 -8.74 -0.84
C PRO A 247 -10.10 -7.56 -1.04
N ILE A 248 -9.90 -6.72 -0.01
CA ILE A 248 -8.97 -5.59 -0.08
C ILE A 248 -7.52 -6.08 -0.20
N GLY A 249 -7.12 -7.04 0.63
CA GLY A 249 -5.79 -7.63 0.57
C GLY A 249 -5.51 -8.31 -0.77
N LEU A 250 -6.48 -9.06 -1.28
CA LEU A 250 -6.40 -9.72 -2.60
C LEU A 250 -6.35 -8.70 -3.75
N THR A 251 -7.05 -7.58 -3.65
CA THR A 251 -6.95 -6.49 -4.64
C THR A 251 -5.53 -5.95 -4.70
N VAL A 252 -4.93 -5.63 -3.54
CA VAL A 252 -3.54 -5.16 -3.45
C VAL A 252 -2.58 -6.21 -4.00
N PHE A 253 -2.78 -7.49 -3.68
CA PHE A 253 -1.97 -8.58 -4.22
C PHE A 253 -2.07 -8.68 -5.74
N CYS A 254 -3.28 -8.61 -6.31
CA CYS A 254 -3.51 -8.60 -7.76
C CYS A 254 -2.77 -7.44 -8.44
N GLU A 255 -2.84 -6.25 -7.87
CA GLU A 255 -2.18 -5.06 -8.40
C GLU A 255 -0.65 -5.20 -8.36
N GLN A 256 -0.09 -5.67 -7.25
CA GLN A 256 1.36 -5.87 -7.13
C GLN A 256 1.87 -6.99 -8.03
N SER A 257 1.15 -8.10 -8.10
CA SER A 257 1.57 -9.28 -8.87
C SER A 257 1.56 -9.04 -10.38
N ILE A 258 0.66 -8.21 -10.90
CA ILE A 258 0.64 -7.88 -12.33
C ILE A 258 1.89 -7.09 -12.77
N PHE A 259 2.33 -6.14 -11.95
CA PHE A 259 3.57 -5.39 -12.24
C PHE A 259 4.80 -6.30 -12.18
N GLY A 260 4.83 -7.25 -11.26
CA GLY A 260 5.86 -8.29 -11.21
C GLY A 260 5.85 -9.17 -12.47
N ALA A 261 4.67 -9.61 -12.91
CA ALA A 261 4.52 -10.44 -14.12
C ALA A 261 4.98 -9.68 -15.38
N VAL A 262 4.61 -8.41 -15.52
CA VAL A 262 5.09 -7.59 -16.64
C VAL A 262 6.60 -7.38 -16.57
N GLY A 263 7.18 -7.19 -15.39
CA GLY A 263 8.64 -7.12 -15.21
C GLY A 263 9.37 -8.37 -15.70
N LEU A 264 8.82 -9.56 -15.42
CA LEU A 264 9.36 -10.82 -15.94
C LEU A 264 9.26 -10.92 -17.47
N LEU A 265 8.16 -10.48 -18.06
CA LEU A 265 7.99 -10.46 -19.51
C LEU A 265 8.93 -9.46 -20.20
N MET A 266 9.23 -8.34 -19.53
CA MET A 266 10.21 -7.36 -20.01
C MET A 266 11.64 -7.91 -20.05
N ALA A 267 12.00 -8.83 -19.15
CA ALA A 267 13.30 -9.45 -19.13
C ALA A 267 13.62 -10.21 -20.43
N ALA A 268 12.63 -10.72 -21.15
CA ALA A 268 12.79 -11.38 -22.44
C ALA A 268 13.28 -10.46 -23.57
N TYR A 269 13.13 -9.13 -23.43
CA TYR A 269 13.59 -8.15 -24.41
C TYR A 269 15.03 -7.67 -24.21
N GLY A 270 15.72 -8.23 -23.21
CA GLY A 270 17.13 -7.91 -22.92
C GLY A 270 17.31 -6.88 -21.79
N THR A 271 18.58 -6.75 -21.38
CA THR A 271 18.95 -5.94 -20.21
C THR A 271 18.70 -4.45 -20.38
N THR A 272 18.86 -3.92 -21.59
CA THR A 272 18.65 -2.49 -21.89
C THR A 272 17.18 -2.10 -21.73
N VAL A 273 16.28 -2.89 -22.29
CA VAL A 273 14.82 -2.68 -22.16
C VAL A 273 14.38 -2.85 -20.71
N LEU A 274 14.89 -3.89 -20.04
CA LEU A 274 14.58 -4.14 -18.62
C LEU A 274 15.03 -2.98 -17.74
N ALA A 275 16.22 -2.43 -17.97
CA ALA A 275 16.73 -1.28 -17.21
C ALA A 275 15.85 -0.02 -17.41
N ALA A 276 15.44 0.27 -18.63
CA ALA A 276 14.54 1.38 -18.94
C ALA A 276 13.16 1.17 -18.29
N HIS A 277 12.62 -0.04 -18.36
CA HIS A 277 11.36 -0.41 -17.70
C HIS A 277 11.43 -0.22 -16.18
N GLN A 278 12.48 -0.70 -15.53
CA GLN A 278 12.66 -0.56 -14.07
C GLN A 278 12.77 0.91 -13.64
N ALA A 279 13.49 1.74 -14.41
CA ALA A 279 13.57 3.18 -14.16
C ALA A 279 12.19 3.85 -14.28
N ALA A 280 11.43 3.53 -15.33
CA ALA A 280 10.08 4.05 -15.52
C ALA A 280 9.12 3.57 -14.40
N MET A 281 9.21 2.31 -13.99
CA MET A 281 8.42 1.77 -12.87
C MET A 281 8.75 2.45 -11.54
N ASN A 282 10.03 2.76 -11.29
CA ASN A 282 10.43 3.50 -10.10
C ASN A 282 9.82 4.90 -10.09
N PHE A 283 9.92 5.63 -11.20
CA PHE A 283 9.27 6.93 -11.37
C PHE A 283 7.76 6.84 -11.13
N THR A 284 7.09 5.88 -11.76
CA THR A 284 5.65 5.63 -11.61
C THR A 284 5.27 5.36 -10.15
N THR A 285 6.06 4.56 -9.44
CA THR A 285 5.82 4.24 -8.02
C THR A 285 5.88 5.48 -7.15
N ILE A 286 6.85 6.37 -7.36
CA ILE A 286 6.99 7.63 -6.62
C ILE A 286 5.77 8.53 -6.85
N VAL A 287 5.37 8.71 -8.12
CA VAL A 287 4.23 9.55 -8.49
C VAL A 287 2.91 8.95 -7.96
N TYR A 288 2.79 7.62 -7.95
CA TYR A 288 1.60 6.91 -7.45
C TYR A 288 1.36 7.09 -5.94
N MET A 289 2.34 7.51 -5.17
CA MET A 289 2.15 7.78 -3.74
C MET A 289 1.05 8.82 -3.48
N MET A 290 0.85 9.76 -4.39
CA MET A 290 -0.21 10.77 -4.26
C MET A 290 -1.62 10.17 -4.49
N PRO A 291 -1.96 9.52 -5.61
CA PRO A 291 -3.27 8.87 -5.78
C PRO A 291 -3.55 7.82 -4.71
N LEU A 292 -2.55 7.06 -4.28
CA LEU A 292 -2.67 6.10 -3.18
C LEU A 292 -3.07 6.79 -1.87
N SER A 293 -2.41 7.89 -1.54
CA SER A 293 -2.71 8.67 -0.33
C SER A 293 -4.11 9.27 -0.38
N VAL A 294 -4.55 9.73 -1.54
CA VAL A 294 -5.93 10.20 -1.77
C VAL A 294 -6.92 9.06 -1.57
N SER A 295 -6.65 7.86 -2.09
CA SER A 295 -7.49 6.68 -1.90
C SER A 295 -7.66 6.33 -0.42
N MET A 296 -6.58 6.37 0.35
CA MET A 296 -6.61 6.13 1.81
C MET A 296 -7.41 7.21 2.55
N ALA A 297 -7.18 8.49 2.23
CA ALA A 297 -7.91 9.60 2.84
C ALA A 297 -9.41 9.53 2.55
N ILE A 298 -9.79 9.21 1.32
CA ILE A 298 -11.19 9.06 0.91
C ILE A 298 -11.86 7.86 1.60
N THR A 299 -11.15 6.75 1.76
CA THR A 299 -11.67 5.60 2.51
C THR A 299 -12.09 6.01 3.93
N ILE A 300 -11.28 6.83 4.61
CA ILE A 300 -11.55 7.32 5.96
C ILE A 300 -12.74 8.31 5.96
N LEU A 301 -12.71 9.31 5.07
CA LEU A 301 -13.70 10.39 5.06
C LEU A 301 -15.07 9.91 4.58
N VAL A 302 -15.11 9.12 3.51
CA VAL A 302 -16.37 8.53 2.99
C VAL A 302 -16.93 7.55 4.02
N GLY A 303 -16.10 6.68 4.60
CA GLY A 303 -16.54 5.76 5.66
C GLY A 303 -17.18 6.50 6.83
N TYR A 304 -16.56 7.59 7.30
CA TYR A 304 -17.10 8.42 8.36
C TYR A 304 -18.45 9.06 7.99
N GLU A 305 -18.57 9.68 6.81
CA GLU A 305 -19.79 10.33 6.34
C GLU A 305 -20.92 9.32 6.12
N VAL A 306 -20.61 8.17 5.55
CA VAL A 306 -21.58 7.07 5.34
C VAL A 306 -22.07 6.55 6.70
N GLY A 307 -21.16 6.30 7.65
CA GLY A 307 -21.52 5.88 8.99
C GLY A 307 -22.40 6.89 9.73
N ALA A 308 -22.19 8.18 9.48
CA ALA A 308 -23.00 9.26 10.04
C ALA A 308 -24.33 9.51 9.27
N GLY A 309 -24.61 8.72 8.22
CA GLY A 309 -25.80 8.89 7.40
C GLY A 309 -25.79 10.12 6.48
N ARG A 310 -24.63 10.75 6.25
CA ARG A 310 -24.47 11.99 5.48
C ARG A 310 -23.93 11.73 4.07
N GLU A 311 -24.74 11.15 3.20
CA GLU A 311 -24.36 10.81 1.83
C GLU A 311 -23.87 11.98 0.98
N ASN A 312 -24.47 13.17 1.14
CA ASN A 312 -24.05 14.38 0.42
C ASN A 312 -22.63 14.79 0.80
N GLY A 313 -22.22 14.55 2.07
CA GLY A 313 -20.86 14.73 2.53
C GLY A 313 -19.90 13.76 1.84
N ALA A 314 -20.25 12.48 1.80
CA ALA A 314 -19.45 11.45 1.12
C ALA A 314 -19.22 11.80 -0.36
N ARG A 315 -20.28 12.16 -1.09
CA ARG A 315 -20.18 12.58 -2.50
C ARG A 315 -19.32 13.82 -2.71
N ALA A 316 -19.40 14.79 -1.78
CA ALA A 316 -18.59 15.99 -1.85
C ALA A 316 -17.09 15.65 -1.75
N TYR A 317 -16.70 14.75 -0.84
CA TYR A 317 -15.31 14.29 -0.74
C TYR A 317 -14.86 13.49 -1.95
N ILE A 318 -15.71 12.64 -2.51
CA ILE A 318 -15.40 11.87 -3.74
C ILE A 318 -15.19 12.84 -4.92
N ARG A 319 -16.01 13.86 -5.06
CA ARG A 319 -15.84 14.87 -6.12
C ARG A 319 -14.56 15.67 -5.93
N LEU A 320 -14.26 16.09 -4.70
CA LEU A 320 -13.05 16.83 -4.36
C LEU A 320 -11.80 16.01 -4.67
N SER A 321 -11.80 14.72 -4.33
CA SER A 321 -10.66 13.84 -4.59
C SER A 321 -10.36 13.68 -6.09
N ARG A 322 -11.41 13.54 -6.92
CA ARG A 322 -11.26 13.47 -8.38
C ARG A 322 -10.64 14.74 -8.95
N VAL A 323 -11.14 15.91 -8.54
CA VAL A 323 -10.59 17.19 -8.99
C VAL A 323 -9.11 17.30 -8.59
N LEU A 324 -8.78 16.96 -7.35
CA LEU A 324 -7.42 17.05 -6.85
C LEU A 324 -6.45 16.12 -7.61
N THR A 325 -6.84 14.86 -7.84
CA THR A 325 -5.97 13.91 -8.56
C THR A 325 -5.82 14.26 -10.04
N LEU A 326 -6.85 14.80 -10.67
CA LEU A 326 -6.76 15.28 -12.06
C LEU A 326 -5.88 16.52 -12.16
N LEU A 327 -5.96 17.46 -11.22
CA LEU A 327 -5.04 18.61 -11.17
C LEU A 327 -3.60 18.13 -10.95
N PHE A 328 -3.39 17.18 -10.05
CA PHE A 328 -2.07 16.62 -9.78
C PHE A 328 -1.45 15.99 -11.03
N VAL A 329 -2.19 15.12 -11.74
CA VAL A 329 -1.65 14.49 -12.95
C VAL A 329 -1.44 15.51 -14.08
N GLY A 330 -2.24 16.58 -14.13
CA GLY A 330 -2.01 17.70 -15.04
C GLY A 330 -0.68 18.41 -14.76
N VAL A 331 -0.33 18.63 -13.50
CA VAL A 331 0.97 19.18 -13.09
C VAL A 331 2.11 18.22 -13.48
N ILE A 332 1.97 16.94 -13.23
CA ILE A 332 2.97 15.92 -13.63
C ILE A 332 3.14 15.88 -15.15
N ALA A 333 2.05 15.99 -15.91
CA ALA A 333 2.09 16.04 -17.37
C ALA A 333 2.90 17.26 -17.86
N LEU A 334 2.65 18.42 -17.28
CA LEU A 334 3.38 19.65 -17.62
C LEU A 334 4.87 19.53 -17.25
N LEU A 335 5.18 19.00 -16.07
CA LEU A 335 6.57 18.79 -15.65
C LEU A 335 7.30 17.82 -16.58
N LEU A 336 6.68 16.70 -16.96
CA LEU A 336 7.27 15.75 -17.91
C LEU A 336 7.38 16.33 -19.32
N ALA A 337 6.42 17.15 -19.78
CA ALA A 337 6.51 17.80 -21.08
C ALA A 337 7.76 18.69 -21.20
N VAL A 338 8.13 19.36 -20.09
CA VAL A 338 9.29 20.28 -20.05
C VAL A 338 10.58 19.55 -19.65
N MET A 339 10.52 18.63 -18.69
CA MET A 339 11.70 18.07 -18.00
C MET A 339 11.95 16.59 -18.32
N ARG A 340 11.26 15.98 -19.29
CA ARG A 340 11.38 14.55 -19.61
C ARG A 340 12.82 14.09 -19.79
N ASP A 341 13.62 14.88 -20.52
CA ASP A 341 15.01 14.56 -20.79
C ASP A 341 15.89 14.65 -19.54
N SER A 342 15.61 15.62 -18.69
CA SER A 342 16.30 15.77 -17.40
C SER A 342 15.94 14.63 -16.44
N VAL A 343 14.69 14.22 -16.41
CA VAL A 343 14.23 13.07 -15.62
C VAL A 343 14.90 11.78 -16.11
N ALA A 344 14.93 11.56 -17.44
CA ALA A 344 15.62 10.39 -18.00
C ALA A 344 17.13 10.41 -17.70
N ALA A 345 17.77 11.57 -17.77
CA ALA A 345 19.19 11.74 -17.44
C ALA A 345 19.51 11.48 -15.97
N LEU A 346 18.54 11.71 -15.07
CA LEU A 346 18.70 11.44 -13.65
C LEU A 346 18.83 9.92 -13.35
N TYR A 347 18.12 9.10 -14.12
CA TYR A 347 18.11 7.64 -13.93
C TYR A 347 19.28 6.93 -14.59
N THR A 348 19.77 7.44 -15.72
CA THR A 348 20.81 6.74 -16.49
C THR A 348 21.66 7.68 -17.32
N THR A 349 22.96 7.32 -17.44
CA THR A 349 23.91 7.96 -18.35
C THR A 349 24.02 7.22 -19.68
N ASN A 350 23.53 5.97 -19.78
CA ASN A 350 23.57 5.17 -20.99
C ASN A 350 22.59 5.74 -22.05
N PRO A 351 23.07 6.12 -23.24
CA PRO A 351 22.22 6.73 -24.27
C PRO A 351 21.08 5.83 -24.73
N GLU A 352 21.32 4.54 -24.92
CA GLU A 352 20.30 3.58 -25.39
C GLU A 352 19.17 3.40 -24.37
N VAL A 353 19.52 3.21 -23.09
CA VAL A 353 18.54 3.12 -22.00
C VAL A 353 17.76 4.42 -21.86
N ARG A 354 18.45 5.56 -22.00
CA ARG A 354 17.84 6.89 -21.89
C ARG A 354 16.78 7.14 -22.97
N GLU A 355 17.05 6.71 -24.21
CA GLU A 355 16.09 6.86 -25.32
C GLU A 355 14.84 6.01 -25.09
N LEU A 356 15.00 4.75 -24.71
CA LEU A 356 13.87 3.88 -24.33
C LEU A 356 13.10 4.45 -23.13
N LEU A 357 13.80 4.94 -22.12
CA LEU A 357 13.17 5.54 -20.94
C LEU A 357 12.34 6.77 -21.28
N ARG A 358 12.75 7.60 -22.21
CA ARG A 358 11.95 8.74 -22.68
C ARG A 358 10.59 8.33 -23.21
N VAL A 359 10.52 7.21 -23.92
CA VAL A 359 9.25 6.67 -24.42
C VAL A 359 8.45 6.03 -23.28
N PHE A 360 9.07 5.24 -22.43
CA PHE A 360 8.41 4.66 -21.25
C PHE A 360 7.83 5.72 -20.31
N LEU A 361 8.46 6.88 -20.16
CA LEU A 361 7.93 7.97 -19.35
C LEU A 361 6.61 8.53 -19.90
N LEU A 362 6.38 8.49 -21.21
CA LEU A 362 5.10 8.88 -21.81
C LEU A 362 4.02 7.85 -21.48
N TYR A 363 4.35 6.56 -21.56
CA TYR A 363 3.42 5.50 -21.10
C TYR A 363 3.19 5.60 -19.59
N ALA A 364 4.21 5.91 -18.80
CA ALA A 364 4.09 6.13 -17.36
C ALA A 364 3.12 7.28 -17.05
N LEU A 365 3.16 8.37 -17.83
CA LEU A 365 2.20 9.48 -17.69
C LEU A 365 0.76 9.04 -17.98
N ALA A 366 0.54 8.28 -19.06
CA ALA A 366 -0.77 7.74 -19.40
C ALA A 366 -1.29 6.78 -18.30
N MET A 367 -0.40 5.96 -17.74
CA MET A 367 -0.73 5.08 -16.61
C MET A 367 -1.09 5.89 -15.38
N GLN A 368 -0.34 6.93 -15.03
CA GLN A 368 -0.64 7.81 -13.91
C GLN A 368 -1.97 8.54 -14.05
N PHE A 369 -2.31 8.96 -15.28
CA PHE A 369 -3.64 9.53 -15.55
C PHE A 369 -4.75 8.53 -15.19
N SER A 370 -4.59 7.30 -15.64
CA SER A 370 -5.55 6.22 -15.36
C SER A 370 -5.64 5.89 -13.86
N ASP A 371 -4.50 5.84 -13.16
CA ASP A 371 -4.42 5.60 -11.73
C ASP A 371 -5.04 6.75 -10.90
N CYS A 372 -4.84 7.99 -11.33
CA CYS A 372 -5.45 9.17 -10.69
C CYS A 372 -6.98 9.17 -10.76
N VAL A 373 -7.56 8.49 -11.74
CA VAL A 373 -9.02 8.25 -11.80
C VAL A 373 -9.41 7.03 -10.98
N ASN A 374 -8.64 5.95 -11.08
CA ASN A 374 -8.96 4.66 -10.47
C ASN A 374 -8.83 4.69 -8.93
N ALA A 375 -7.73 5.21 -8.39
CA ALA A 375 -7.44 5.16 -6.96
C ALA A 375 -8.49 5.85 -6.07
N PRO A 376 -8.99 7.06 -6.37
CA PRO A 376 -10.09 7.67 -5.61
C PRO A 376 -11.38 6.86 -5.65
N LEU A 377 -11.69 6.20 -6.78
CA LEU A 377 -12.86 5.34 -6.92
C LEU A 377 -12.76 4.10 -6.03
N GLN A 378 -11.60 3.45 -6.01
CA GLN A 378 -11.35 2.34 -5.10
C GLN A 378 -11.47 2.78 -3.64
N GLY A 379 -10.89 3.93 -3.26
CA GLY A 379 -11.01 4.49 -1.92
C GLY A 379 -12.44 4.76 -1.52
N ALA A 380 -13.25 5.31 -2.43
CA ALA A 380 -14.67 5.55 -2.20
C ALA A 380 -15.44 4.25 -1.97
N LEU A 381 -15.26 3.24 -2.83
CA LEU A 381 -15.92 1.94 -2.71
C LEU A 381 -15.51 1.20 -1.44
N ARG A 382 -14.24 1.30 -1.01
CA ARG A 382 -13.78 0.80 0.30
C ARG A 382 -14.52 1.52 1.43
N GLY A 383 -14.69 2.85 1.35
CA GLY A 383 -15.47 3.64 2.32
C GLY A 383 -16.93 3.20 2.42
N TYR A 384 -17.53 2.77 1.33
CA TYR A 384 -18.88 2.16 1.28
C TYR A 384 -18.89 0.68 1.71
N LYS A 385 -17.74 0.05 1.93
CA LYS A 385 -17.56 -1.41 2.17
C LYS A 385 -17.98 -2.29 0.99
N ASP A 386 -18.02 -1.77 -0.22
CA ASP A 386 -18.28 -2.55 -1.43
C ASP A 386 -16.96 -3.08 -2.03
N VAL A 387 -16.34 -4.01 -1.35
CA VAL A 387 -14.98 -4.45 -1.63
C VAL A 387 -14.90 -5.74 -2.46
N THR A 388 -15.89 -6.62 -2.36
CA THR A 388 -15.91 -7.88 -3.09
C THR A 388 -16.06 -7.67 -4.59
N VAL A 389 -16.99 -6.79 -4.99
CA VAL A 389 -17.15 -6.44 -6.41
C VAL A 389 -15.94 -5.70 -6.92
N THR A 390 -15.39 -4.77 -6.13
CA THR A 390 -14.16 -4.04 -6.44
C THR A 390 -12.98 -4.99 -6.71
N PHE A 391 -12.84 -6.06 -5.91
CA PHE A 391 -11.82 -7.09 -6.12
C PHE A 391 -12.00 -7.80 -7.47
N TRP A 392 -13.20 -8.29 -7.78
CA TRP A 392 -13.44 -8.96 -9.07
C TRP A 392 -13.24 -8.04 -10.26
N LEU A 393 -13.59 -6.77 -10.14
CA LEU A 393 -13.32 -5.76 -11.17
C LEU A 393 -11.82 -5.53 -11.34
N ALA A 394 -11.03 -5.54 -10.27
CA ALA A 394 -9.58 -5.46 -10.34
C ALA A 394 -8.96 -6.69 -11.04
N VAL A 395 -9.40 -7.91 -10.69
CA VAL A 395 -8.95 -9.14 -11.36
C VAL A 395 -9.26 -9.08 -12.85
N LEU A 396 -10.47 -8.69 -13.22
CA LEU A 396 -10.86 -8.55 -14.62
C LEU A 396 -10.01 -7.50 -15.34
N SER A 397 -9.80 -6.35 -14.72
CA SER A 397 -9.07 -5.23 -15.34
C SER A 397 -7.60 -5.53 -15.56
N PHE A 398 -6.92 -6.06 -14.56
CA PHE A 398 -5.47 -6.31 -14.63
C PHE A 398 -5.15 -7.63 -15.33
N TRP A 399 -5.72 -8.73 -14.85
CA TRP A 399 -5.41 -10.08 -15.31
C TRP A 399 -6.27 -10.55 -16.46
N GLY A 400 -7.54 -10.13 -16.54
CA GLY A 400 -8.46 -10.50 -17.62
C GLY A 400 -8.29 -9.66 -18.87
N ILE A 401 -7.99 -8.39 -18.77
CA ILE A 401 -7.90 -7.45 -19.89
C ILE A 401 -6.46 -6.93 -20.06
N GLY A 402 -5.86 -6.41 -18.98
CA GLY A 402 -4.57 -5.71 -19.04
C GLY A 402 -3.43 -6.60 -19.54
N LEU A 403 -3.20 -7.75 -18.92
CA LEU A 403 -2.13 -8.66 -19.31
C LEU A 403 -2.38 -9.32 -20.67
N PRO A 404 -3.56 -9.90 -20.97
CA PRO A 404 -3.82 -10.51 -22.28
C PRO A 404 -3.73 -9.52 -23.43
N SER A 405 -4.29 -8.31 -23.28
CA SER A 405 -4.17 -7.27 -24.32
C SER A 405 -2.74 -6.79 -24.47
N GLY A 406 -1.99 -6.68 -23.37
CA GLY A 406 -0.56 -6.36 -23.42
C GLY A 406 0.25 -7.42 -24.15
N TYR A 407 -0.02 -8.69 -23.92
CA TYR A 407 0.62 -9.79 -24.61
C TYR A 407 0.32 -9.79 -26.12
N VAL A 408 -0.93 -9.56 -26.51
CA VAL A 408 -1.36 -9.45 -27.91
C VAL A 408 -0.67 -8.22 -28.57
N LEU A 409 -0.70 -7.07 -27.92
CA LEU A 409 -0.06 -5.85 -28.46
C LEU A 409 1.45 -5.99 -28.57
N ALA A 410 2.10 -6.64 -27.63
CA ALA A 410 3.54 -6.88 -27.69
C ALA A 410 3.95 -7.88 -28.78
N GLY A 411 3.15 -8.91 -29.02
CA GLY A 411 3.49 -9.98 -29.95
C GLY A 411 3.01 -9.76 -31.39
N TRP A 412 1.89 -9.03 -31.58
CA TRP A 412 1.22 -8.91 -32.89
C TRP A 412 1.29 -7.51 -33.48
N THR A 413 1.88 -6.55 -32.75
CA THR A 413 2.09 -5.18 -33.26
C THR A 413 3.56 -4.78 -33.18
N GLU A 414 3.92 -3.67 -33.82
CA GLU A 414 5.27 -3.12 -33.79
C GLU A 414 5.64 -2.46 -32.44
N LEU A 415 4.73 -2.48 -31.47
CA LEU A 415 4.95 -1.86 -30.16
C LEU A 415 6.00 -2.60 -29.31
N GLY A 416 6.17 -3.92 -29.53
CA GLY A 416 7.13 -4.71 -28.77
C GLY A 416 6.91 -4.57 -27.24
N PRO A 417 7.95 -4.21 -26.46
CA PRO A 417 7.87 -4.09 -25.01
C PRO A 417 6.86 -3.03 -24.53
N TYR A 418 6.61 -1.99 -25.31
CA TYR A 418 5.60 -0.97 -24.99
C TYR A 418 4.17 -1.50 -25.03
N GLY A 419 3.92 -2.60 -25.76
CA GLY A 419 2.63 -3.25 -25.83
C GLY A 419 2.10 -3.69 -24.46
N TYR A 420 2.98 -4.16 -23.57
CA TYR A 420 2.60 -4.52 -22.20
C TYR A 420 2.12 -3.32 -21.38
N TRP A 421 2.79 -2.17 -21.52
CA TRP A 421 2.37 -0.94 -20.88
C TRP A 421 1.02 -0.45 -21.42
N ALA A 422 0.86 -0.48 -22.73
CA ALA A 422 -0.40 -0.10 -23.38
C ALA A 422 -1.56 -1.00 -22.93
N GLY A 423 -1.32 -2.29 -22.82
CA GLY A 423 -2.30 -3.25 -22.31
C GLY A 423 -2.68 -2.99 -20.86
N LEU A 424 -1.70 -2.74 -19.98
CA LEU A 424 -1.97 -2.38 -18.57
C LEU A 424 -2.77 -1.10 -18.48
N ILE A 425 -2.40 -0.05 -19.22
CA ILE A 425 -3.13 1.22 -19.24
C ILE A 425 -4.57 0.99 -19.69
N GLY A 426 -4.79 0.21 -20.75
CA GLY A 426 -6.12 -0.17 -21.22
C GLY A 426 -6.93 -0.90 -20.15
N GLY A 427 -6.32 -1.84 -19.44
CA GLY A 427 -6.92 -2.55 -18.32
C GLY A 427 -7.33 -1.61 -17.19
N ILE A 428 -6.46 -0.69 -16.77
CA ILE A 428 -6.74 0.30 -15.71
C ILE A 428 -7.88 1.24 -16.12
N ILE A 429 -7.91 1.68 -17.38
CA ILE A 429 -8.99 2.54 -17.91
C ILE A 429 -10.34 1.81 -17.86
N VAL A 430 -10.38 0.57 -18.33
CA VAL A 430 -11.61 -0.25 -18.23
C VAL A 430 -12.01 -0.44 -16.77
N GLY A 431 -11.05 -0.73 -15.89
CA GLY A 431 -11.29 -0.81 -14.46
C GLY A 431 -11.88 0.46 -13.86
N ALA A 432 -11.34 1.62 -14.23
CA ALA A 432 -11.85 2.91 -13.77
C ALA A 432 -13.30 3.16 -14.23
N ILE A 433 -13.63 2.80 -15.48
CA ILE A 433 -15.01 2.90 -16.00
C ILE A 433 -15.96 1.99 -15.21
N LEU A 434 -15.59 0.73 -15.00
CA LEU A 434 -16.38 -0.24 -14.25
C LEU A 434 -16.60 0.18 -12.80
N LEU A 435 -15.55 0.68 -12.13
CA LEU A 435 -15.64 1.19 -10.76
C LEU A 435 -16.53 2.43 -10.68
N MET A 436 -16.48 3.31 -11.69
CA MET A 436 -17.34 4.49 -11.76
C MET A 436 -18.81 4.10 -11.90
N LEU A 437 -19.12 3.13 -12.77
CA LEU A 437 -20.46 2.59 -12.92
C LEU A 437 -20.93 1.93 -11.60
N ARG A 438 -20.07 1.16 -10.96
CA ARG A 438 -20.38 0.53 -9.68
C ARG A 438 -20.68 1.55 -8.58
N LEU A 439 -19.88 2.58 -8.47
CA LEU A 439 -20.09 3.66 -7.50
C LEU A 439 -21.43 4.34 -7.73
N HIS A 440 -21.79 4.61 -8.99
CA HIS A 440 -23.08 5.20 -9.34
C HIS A 440 -24.27 4.31 -8.91
N VAL A 441 -24.14 2.99 -9.11
CA VAL A 441 -25.18 2.03 -8.65
C VAL A 441 -25.34 2.08 -7.13
N ILE A 442 -24.24 2.11 -6.37
CA ILE A 442 -24.28 2.15 -4.91
C ILE A 442 -24.93 3.47 -4.42
N GLU A 443 -24.49 4.59 -4.97
CA GLU A 443 -25.05 5.89 -4.61
C GLU A 443 -26.56 5.98 -4.89
N ASN A 444 -27.02 5.38 -5.99
CA ASN A 444 -28.46 5.34 -6.33
C ASN A 444 -29.25 4.41 -5.40
N ARG A 445 -28.68 3.24 -5.02
CA ARG A 445 -29.32 2.34 -4.05
C ARG A 445 -29.53 3.03 -2.69
N MET A 446 -28.53 3.74 -2.21
CA MET A 446 -28.62 4.47 -0.94
C MET A 446 -29.68 5.59 -0.98
N ARG A 447 -29.77 6.32 -2.09
CA ARG A 447 -30.83 7.32 -2.30
C ARG A 447 -32.24 6.71 -2.22
N ARG A 448 -32.46 5.54 -2.84
CA ARG A 448 -33.76 4.86 -2.84
C ARG A 448 -34.12 4.37 -1.44
N SER A 449 -33.18 3.76 -0.71
CA SER A 449 -33.40 3.27 0.65
C SER A 449 -33.87 4.36 1.60
N LYS A 450 -33.37 5.60 1.49
CA LYS A 450 -33.82 6.72 2.32
C LYS A 450 -35.24 7.18 1.96
N ARG A 451 -35.62 7.17 0.68
CA ARG A 451 -36.96 7.55 0.27
C ARG A 451 -38.02 6.58 0.78
N THR A 452 -37.66 5.30 0.95
CA THR A 452 -38.59 4.28 1.49
C THR A 452 -38.66 4.26 3.01
N SER A 453 -37.69 4.83 3.74
CA SER A 453 -37.68 4.89 5.21
C SER A 453 -38.31 6.19 5.78
N THR A 454 -38.74 7.11 4.94
CA THR A 454 -39.44 8.36 5.31
C THR A 454 -40.95 8.28 5.19
N TRP A 455 -41.54 7.07 5.05
CA TRP A 455 -42.98 6.78 5.10
C TRP A 455 -43.34 5.91 6.29
#